data_022e0ba792078370509c887ec3306dbd
#
_entry.id   022e0ba792078370509c887ec3306dbd
#
_cell.length_a   1.000
_cell.length_b   1.000
_cell.length_c   1.000
_cell.angle_alpha   90.00
_cell.angle_beta   90.00
_cell.angle_gamma   90.00
#
_symmetry.space_group_name_H-M   'P 1'
#
loop_
_entity.id
_entity.type
_entity.pdbx_description
1 polymer ?
#
loop_
_entity_poly.entity_id
_entity_poly.type
_entity_poly.pdbx_seq_one_letter_code
_entity_poly.pdbx_strand_id
1 'polypeptide(L)'
;MNHAMRPIHPQAVPDDPLAVRWVVHTGTQGVVGEVVVAPDPFGALMRDRVISLALLETEGIWVWLAPGNNWADRGHKVRQAILESLDRDGWHINGDSADLLRLVANDVISGDLADEVHAADTTVEVVENDAQWLLLDLGQLDSRDPAASAELQQRIETAIRVRYPLLQDTARLGGPQSSHFTLSNTPRRALWTDD
;
A
#
# COMPACT_ATOMS: atom_id res chain seq x y z
N MET A 1 -34.31 -3.85 4.68
CA MET A 1 -33.17 -4.30 3.89
C MET A 1 -32.03 -4.62 4.88
N ASN A 2 -31.69 -5.92 4.99
CA ASN A 2 -30.58 -6.33 5.85
C ASN A 2 -29.29 -5.83 5.23
N HIS A 3 -28.73 -4.73 5.74
CA HIS A 3 -27.33 -4.41 5.49
C HIS A 3 -26.52 -5.50 6.19
N ALA A 4 -26.06 -6.50 5.43
CA ALA A 4 -25.08 -7.44 5.95
C ALA A 4 -23.91 -6.57 6.48
N MET A 5 -23.64 -6.66 7.78
CA MET A 5 -22.58 -5.85 8.41
C MET A 5 -21.27 -6.23 7.71
N ARG A 6 -20.71 -5.30 6.93
CA ARG A 6 -19.41 -5.48 6.28
C ARG A 6 -18.36 -5.68 7.37
N PRO A 7 -17.62 -6.80 7.36
CA PRO A 7 -16.57 -7.01 8.35
C PRO A 7 -15.49 -5.95 8.17
N ILE A 8 -15.07 -5.33 9.26
CA ILE A 8 -13.98 -4.35 9.29
C ILE A 8 -13.21 -4.52 10.58
N HIS A 9 -11.89 -4.59 10.48
CA HIS A 9 -11.00 -4.67 11.63
C HIS A 9 -9.74 -3.84 11.42
N PRO A 10 -9.18 -3.25 12.51
CA PRO A 10 -7.96 -2.48 12.45
C PRO A 10 -6.73 -3.41 12.43
N GLN A 11 -5.74 -3.00 11.68
CA GLN A 11 -4.40 -3.57 11.66
C GLN A 11 -3.41 -2.44 11.94
N ALA A 12 -2.57 -2.61 12.96
CA ALA A 12 -1.54 -1.62 13.28
C ALA A 12 -0.50 -1.55 12.17
N VAL A 13 -0.05 -0.35 11.87
CA VAL A 13 1.08 -0.13 10.97
C VAL A 13 2.36 -0.12 11.82
N PRO A 14 3.33 -1.00 11.53
CA PRO A 14 4.59 -1.02 12.26
C PRO A 14 5.26 0.36 12.26
N ASP A 15 5.80 0.75 13.42
CA ASP A 15 6.58 1.97 13.62
C ASP A 15 5.84 3.31 13.38
N ASP A 16 4.52 3.27 13.13
CA ASP A 16 3.70 4.47 12.96
C ASP A 16 2.44 4.44 13.84
N PRO A 17 2.50 5.03 15.06
CA PRO A 17 1.37 5.02 15.99
C PRO A 17 0.17 5.87 15.55
N LEU A 18 0.33 6.73 14.55
CA LEU A 18 -0.77 7.52 13.98
C LEU A 18 -1.47 6.81 12.84
N ALA A 19 -0.88 5.75 12.29
CA ALA A 19 -1.40 5.00 11.17
C ALA A 19 -2.14 3.73 11.61
N VAL A 20 -3.26 3.44 10.96
CA VAL A 20 -3.98 2.16 11.04
C VAL A 20 -4.47 1.79 9.65
N ARG A 21 -4.25 0.55 9.26
CA ARG A 21 -4.93 -0.07 8.13
C ARG A 21 -6.26 -0.67 8.59
N TRP A 22 -7.35 -0.22 8.04
CA TRP A 22 -8.67 -0.82 8.24
C TRP A 22 -8.92 -1.86 7.13
N VAL A 23 -8.83 -3.12 7.49
CA VAL A 23 -9.09 -4.23 6.56
C VAL A 23 -10.59 -4.32 6.34
N VAL A 24 -11.02 -4.06 5.11
CA VAL A 24 -12.41 -4.03 4.69
C VAL A 24 -12.47 -4.12 3.17
N HIS A 25 -13.37 -4.94 2.63
CA HIS A 25 -13.60 -4.93 1.18
C HIS A 25 -14.27 -3.61 0.77
N THR A 26 -13.52 -2.75 0.06
CA THR A 26 -13.94 -1.38 -0.23
C THR A 26 -15.00 -1.28 -1.32
N GLY A 27 -15.05 -2.27 -2.22
CA GLY A 27 -15.99 -2.28 -3.34
C GLY A 27 -15.67 -1.28 -4.46
N THR A 28 -14.47 -0.72 -4.46
CA THR A 28 -14.06 0.37 -5.38
C THR A 28 -13.78 -0.08 -6.82
N GLN A 29 -13.98 -1.36 -7.16
CA GLN A 29 -13.78 -1.91 -8.51
C GLN A 29 -12.41 -1.56 -9.13
N GLY A 30 -11.35 -1.55 -8.30
CA GLY A 30 -9.98 -1.30 -8.76
C GLY A 30 -9.55 0.17 -8.73
N VAL A 31 -10.38 1.07 -8.24
CA VAL A 31 -9.94 2.45 -7.95
C VAL A 31 -9.17 2.45 -6.65
N VAL A 32 -7.89 2.75 -6.71
CA VAL A 32 -6.96 2.77 -5.57
C VAL A 32 -6.10 4.03 -5.61
N GLY A 33 -5.65 4.51 -4.46
CA GLY A 33 -4.80 5.69 -4.36
C GLY A 33 -5.12 6.58 -3.17
N GLU A 34 -4.63 7.82 -3.23
CA GLU A 34 -4.87 8.83 -2.21
C GLU A 34 -6.30 9.36 -2.25
N VAL A 35 -6.96 9.39 -1.09
CA VAL A 35 -8.30 9.95 -0.94
C VAL A 35 -8.20 11.48 -0.88
N VAL A 36 -8.61 12.15 -1.96
CA VAL A 36 -8.65 13.62 -2.04
C VAL A 36 -9.96 14.17 -1.47
N VAL A 37 -11.07 13.51 -1.80
CA VAL A 37 -12.41 13.83 -1.27
C VAL A 37 -13.11 12.52 -0.92
N ALA A 38 -13.81 12.53 0.19
CA ALA A 38 -14.68 11.43 0.60
C ALA A 38 -16.07 11.95 1.00
N PRO A 39 -17.12 11.12 0.85
CA PRO A 39 -18.44 11.46 1.37
C PRO A 39 -18.44 11.48 2.91
N ASP A 40 -19.42 12.21 3.47
CA ASP A 40 -19.61 12.23 4.92
C ASP A 40 -20.17 10.87 5.41
N PRO A 41 -19.82 10.44 6.64
CA PRO A 41 -19.08 11.21 7.66
C PRO A 41 -17.55 11.14 7.55
N PHE A 42 -16.96 10.30 6.68
CA PHE A 42 -15.51 10.18 6.57
C PHE A 42 -14.88 11.49 6.05
N GLY A 43 -15.48 12.12 5.04
CA GLY A 43 -15.03 13.41 4.52
C GLY A 43 -15.06 14.54 5.57
N ALA A 44 -16.02 14.50 6.50
CA ALA A 44 -16.04 15.46 7.62
C ALA A 44 -14.81 15.29 8.52
N LEU A 45 -14.38 14.07 8.83
CA LEU A 45 -13.17 13.82 9.63
C LEU A 45 -11.89 14.34 8.96
N MET A 46 -11.83 14.30 7.64
CA MET A 46 -10.71 14.88 6.88
C MET A 46 -10.74 16.42 6.94
N ARG A 47 -11.89 17.04 6.69
CA ARG A 47 -12.06 18.51 6.77
C ARG A 47 -11.80 19.06 8.16
N ASP A 48 -12.23 18.35 9.19
CA ASP A 48 -12.04 18.71 10.61
C ASP A 48 -10.60 18.42 11.09
N ARG A 49 -9.71 17.96 10.20
CA ARG A 49 -8.33 17.62 10.53
C ARG A 49 -8.18 16.58 11.65
N VAL A 50 -9.12 15.67 11.75
CA VAL A 50 -8.96 14.45 12.56
C VAL A 50 -8.12 13.44 11.80
N ILE A 51 -8.37 13.31 10.49
CA ILE A 51 -7.60 12.49 9.55
C ILE A 51 -6.71 13.43 8.72
N SER A 52 -5.41 13.16 8.69
CA SER A 52 -4.44 13.90 7.90
C SER A 52 -4.19 13.31 6.52
N LEU A 53 -4.31 11.98 6.38
CA LEU A 53 -4.10 11.25 5.14
C LEU A 53 -4.97 9.99 5.15
N ALA A 54 -5.49 9.64 3.99
CA ALA A 54 -6.11 8.35 3.76
C ALA A 54 -5.72 7.80 2.39
N LEU A 55 -5.37 6.51 2.32
CA LEU A 55 -5.05 5.80 1.09
C LEU A 55 -6.02 4.63 0.95
N LEU A 56 -6.66 4.51 -0.20
CA LEU A 56 -7.66 3.50 -0.50
C LEU A 56 -7.05 2.39 -1.34
N GLU A 57 -7.21 1.15 -0.92
CA GLU A 57 -6.92 -0.07 -1.68
C GLU A 57 -8.17 -0.94 -1.84
N THR A 58 -8.09 -2.03 -2.60
CA THR A 58 -9.25 -2.91 -2.83
C THR A 58 -9.73 -3.58 -1.55
N GLU A 59 -8.82 -4.00 -0.67
CA GLU A 59 -9.10 -4.78 0.54
C GLU A 59 -8.89 -3.96 1.83
N GLY A 60 -8.82 -2.61 1.73
CA GLY A 60 -8.64 -1.79 2.91
C GLY A 60 -8.53 -0.30 2.67
N ILE A 61 -8.47 0.41 3.77
CA ILE A 61 -8.17 1.84 3.80
C ILE A 61 -7.13 2.11 4.88
N TRP A 62 -6.03 2.75 4.47
CA TRP A 62 -4.99 3.21 5.37
C TRP A 62 -5.33 4.61 5.83
N VAL A 63 -5.29 4.86 7.11
CA VAL A 63 -5.71 6.14 7.70
C VAL A 63 -4.65 6.62 8.67
N TRP A 64 -4.23 7.85 8.51
CA TRP A 64 -3.37 8.58 9.46
C TRP A 64 -4.18 9.62 10.20
N LEU A 65 -4.11 9.57 11.52
CA LEU A 65 -4.65 10.65 12.33
C LEU A 65 -3.73 11.88 12.27
N ALA A 66 -4.33 13.07 12.30
CA ALA A 66 -3.57 14.29 12.44
C ALA A 66 -2.91 14.38 13.84
N PRO A 67 -1.74 15.05 13.96
CA PRO A 67 -1.07 15.23 15.24
C PRO A 67 -2.02 15.78 16.31
N GLY A 68 -1.90 15.25 17.53
CA GLY A 68 -2.78 15.59 18.65
C GLY A 68 -4.04 14.73 18.76
N ASN A 69 -4.30 13.83 17.81
CA ASN A 69 -5.32 12.79 17.92
C ASN A 69 -4.66 11.44 18.26
N ASN A 70 -5.45 10.51 18.80
CA ASN A 70 -5.01 9.15 19.08
C ASN A 70 -6.12 8.13 18.74
N TRP A 71 -5.72 6.89 18.49
CA TRP A 71 -6.65 5.82 18.07
C TRP A 71 -7.58 5.36 19.21
N ALA A 72 -7.16 5.48 20.48
CA ALA A 72 -8.01 5.11 21.60
C ALA A 72 -9.30 5.96 21.64
N ASP A 73 -9.17 7.25 21.36
CA ASP A 73 -10.31 8.19 21.35
C ASP A 73 -11.05 8.23 20.01
N ARG A 74 -10.34 8.03 18.89
CA ARG A 74 -10.89 8.26 17.54
C ARG A 74 -11.25 6.99 16.79
N GLY A 75 -10.71 5.83 17.18
CA GLY A 75 -10.82 4.59 16.41
C GLY A 75 -12.27 4.18 16.13
N HIS A 76 -13.16 4.21 17.13
CA HIS A 76 -14.57 3.87 16.93
C HIS A 76 -15.26 4.83 15.94
N LYS A 77 -15.00 6.13 16.04
CA LYS A 77 -15.58 7.14 15.16
C LYS A 77 -15.08 6.99 13.71
N VAL A 78 -13.78 6.74 13.54
CA VAL A 78 -13.19 6.49 12.21
C VAL A 78 -13.76 5.22 11.60
N ARG A 79 -13.82 4.12 12.37
CA ARG A 79 -14.43 2.85 11.92
C ARG A 79 -15.85 3.04 11.42
N GLN A 80 -16.68 3.72 12.20
CA GLN A 80 -18.08 3.98 11.83
C GLN A 80 -18.14 4.85 10.58
N ALA A 81 -17.33 5.91 10.51
CA ALA A 81 -17.27 6.79 9.35
C ALA A 81 -16.89 6.05 8.07
N ILE A 82 -15.91 5.13 8.12
CA ILE A 82 -15.56 4.28 6.99
C ILE A 82 -16.77 3.48 6.53
N LEU A 83 -17.41 2.73 7.42
CA LEU A 83 -18.54 1.86 7.08
C LEU A 83 -19.71 2.62 6.47
N GLU A 84 -20.01 3.81 6.99
CA GLU A 84 -21.13 4.63 6.51
C GLU A 84 -20.82 5.33 5.18
N SER A 85 -19.54 5.56 4.87
CA SER A 85 -19.13 6.29 3.67
C SER A 85 -18.82 5.39 2.49
N LEU A 86 -18.38 4.14 2.70
CA LEU A 86 -17.97 3.24 1.62
C LEU A 86 -19.08 2.93 0.60
N ASP A 87 -20.34 2.93 1.04
CA ASP A 87 -21.50 2.66 0.16
C ASP A 87 -22.08 3.94 -0.46
N ARG A 88 -21.41 5.09 -0.29
CA ARG A 88 -21.86 6.39 -0.83
C ARG A 88 -21.01 6.81 -2.01
N ASP A 89 -21.65 7.50 -2.94
CA ASP A 89 -20.94 8.17 -4.04
C ASP A 89 -20.18 9.41 -3.54
N GLY A 90 -19.24 9.88 -4.34
CA GLY A 90 -18.50 11.13 -4.07
C GLY A 90 -17.07 10.91 -3.58
N TRP A 91 -16.53 9.71 -3.71
CA TRP A 91 -15.10 9.47 -3.54
C TRP A 91 -14.32 10.03 -4.74
N HIS A 92 -13.31 10.85 -4.46
CA HIS A 92 -12.33 11.30 -5.43
C HIS A 92 -10.96 10.77 -5.00
N ILE A 93 -10.41 9.89 -5.80
CA ILE A 93 -9.16 9.18 -5.53
C ILE A 93 -8.11 9.60 -6.55
N ASN A 94 -6.94 10.00 -6.08
CA ASN A 94 -5.77 10.18 -6.93
C ASN A 94 -5.04 8.83 -7.06
N GLY A 95 -5.08 8.22 -8.24
CA GLY A 95 -4.59 6.86 -8.49
C GLY A 95 -3.07 6.72 -8.55
N ASP A 96 -2.31 7.82 -8.60
CA ASP A 96 -0.86 7.80 -8.75
C ASP A 96 -0.17 7.85 -7.37
N SER A 97 -0.15 6.73 -6.65
CA SER A 97 0.43 6.67 -5.30
C SER A 97 1.51 5.60 -5.19
N ALA A 98 2.77 6.03 -5.33
CA ALA A 98 3.95 5.20 -5.06
C ALA A 98 3.99 4.75 -3.59
N ASP A 99 3.56 5.61 -2.68
CA ASP A 99 3.52 5.30 -1.24
C ASP A 99 2.52 4.19 -0.93
N LEU A 100 1.32 4.23 -1.53
CA LEU A 100 0.34 3.16 -1.36
C LEU A 100 0.86 1.82 -1.90
N LEU A 101 1.47 1.81 -3.09
CA LEU A 101 2.04 0.59 -3.65
C LEU A 101 3.11 -0.01 -2.74
N ARG A 102 4.01 0.83 -2.20
CA ARG A 102 5.03 0.39 -1.25
C ARG A 102 4.43 -0.18 0.04
N LEU A 103 3.42 0.47 0.60
CA LEU A 103 2.72 0.00 1.80
C LEU A 103 2.05 -1.35 1.56
N VAL A 104 1.32 -1.49 0.45
CA VAL A 104 0.67 -2.75 0.08
C VAL A 104 1.71 -3.85 -0.14
N ALA A 105 2.81 -3.56 -0.84
CA ALA A 105 3.88 -4.54 -1.07
C ALA A 105 4.52 -5.02 0.24
N ASN A 106 4.88 -4.10 1.13
CA ASN A 106 5.47 -4.44 2.43
C ASN A 106 4.51 -5.28 3.29
N ASP A 107 3.22 -4.92 3.31
CA ASP A 107 2.21 -5.65 4.08
C ASP A 107 1.95 -7.06 3.50
N VAL A 108 1.93 -7.21 2.19
CA VAL A 108 1.85 -8.52 1.50
C VAL A 108 3.06 -9.39 1.84
N ILE A 109 4.27 -8.84 1.75
CA ILE A 109 5.51 -9.58 2.00
C ILE A 109 5.62 -10.01 3.47
N SER A 110 5.32 -9.10 4.40
CA SER A 110 5.50 -9.35 5.84
C SER A 110 4.29 -10.01 6.50
N GLY A 111 3.13 -10.00 5.84
CA GLY A 111 1.88 -10.56 6.32
C GLY A 111 1.42 -11.75 5.48
N ASP A 112 0.81 -11.48 4.34
CA ASP A 112 0.12 -12.51 3.54
C ASP A 112 1.06 -13.63 3.04
N LEU A 113 2.32 -13.30 2.74
CA LEU A 113 3.34 -14.23 2.22
C LEU A 113 4.51 -14.46 3.17
N ALA A 114 4.39 -14.07 4.43
CA ALA A 114 5.46 -14.23 5.42
C ALA A 114 5.94 -15.68 5.56
N ASP A 115 5.03 -16.64 5.56
CA ASP A 115 5.35 -18.06 5.66
C ASP A 115 6.08 -18.58 4.42
N GLU A 116 5.72 -18.13 3.22
CA GLU A 116 6.41 -18.50 1.98
C GLU A 116 7.81 -17.89 1.90
N VAL A 117 7.97 -16.63 2.28
CA VAL A 117 9.27 -15.95 2.36
C VAL A 117 10.18 -16.68 3.35
N HIS A 118 9.64 -17.04 4.52
CA HIS A 118 10.37 -17.81 5.53
C HIS A 118 10.73 -19.22 5.04
N ALA A 119 9.80 -19.91 4.38
CA ALA A 119 10.04 -21.25 3.84
C ALA A 119 11.11 -21.26 2.73
N ALA A 120 11.23 -20.16 1.97
CA ALA A 120 12.29 -19.97 0.99
C ALA A 120 13.66 -19.63 1.61
N ASP A 121 13.74 -19.51 2.94
CA ASP A 121 14.95 -19.12 3.69
C ASP A 121 15.60 -17.86 3.06
N THR A 122 14.80 -16.81 2.89
CA THR A 122 15.22 -15.56 2.28
C THR A 122 14.57 -14.36 2.96
N THR A 123 15.04 -13.19 2.61
CA THR A 123 14.39 -11.90 2.92
C THR A 123 13.92 -11.27 1.62
N VAL A 124 12.83 -10.53 1.68
CA VAL A 124 12.32 -9.78 0.53
C VAL A 124 12.15 -8.33 0.94
N GLU A 125 12.76 -7.44 0.18
CA GLU A 125 12.70 -5.99 0.41
C GLU A 125 12.27 -5.26 -0.86
N VAL A 126 11.45 -4.21 -0.70
CA VAL A 126 11.14 -3.25 -1.77
C VAL A 126 12.26 -2.23 -1.85
N VAL A 127 13.13 -2.37 -2.83
CA VAL A 127 14.31 -1.51 -3.02
C VAL A 127 13.90 -0.17 -3.62
N GLU A 128 13.11 -0.21 -4.69
CA GLU A 128 12.66 0.97 -5.43
C GLU A 128 11.25 0.74 -5.97
N ASN A 129 10.47 1.80 -6.10
CA ASN A 129 9.15 1.76 -6.73
C ASN A 129 8.74 3.12 -7.27
N ASP A 130 7.82 3.11 -8.23
CA ASP A 130 6.93 4.22 -8.52
C ASP A 130 5.46 3.81 -8.29
N ALA A 131 4.50 4.48 -8.91
CA ALA A 131 3.08 4.16 -8.74
C ALA A 131 2.62 2.89 -9.51
N GLN A 132 3.46 2.27 -10.33
CA GLN A 132 3.07 1.19 -11.24
C GLN A 132 4.05 0.02 -11.29
N TRP A 133 5.24 0.15 -10.73
CA TRP A 133 6.23 -0.91 -10.70
C TRP A 133 7.00 -0.99 -9.38
N LEU A 134 7.61 -2.15 -9.15
CA LEU A 134 8.43 -2.47 -7.98
C LEU A 134 9.74 -3.12 -8.39
N LEU A 135 10.83 -2.73 -7.73
CA LEU A 135 12.09 -3.46 -7.70
C LEU A 135 12.21 -4.18 -6.37
N LEU A 136 12.30 -5.50 -6.42
CA LEU A 136 12.40 -6.38 -5.26
C LEU A 136 13.83 -6.92 -5.13
N ASP A 137 14.38 -6.90 -3.92
CA ASP A 137 15.53 -7.69 -3.53
C ASP A 137 15.06 -8.98 -2.84
N LEU A 138 15.37 -10.14 -3.42
CA LEU A 138 15.06 -11.45 -2.85
C LEU A 138 16.28 -12.07 -2.16
N GLY A 139 17.22 -11.25 -1.73
CA GLY A 139 18.42 -11.68 -1.02
C GLY A 139 19.22 -12.69 -1.81
N GLN A 140 19.64 -13.78 -1.18
CA GLN A 140 20.46 -14.81 -1.82
C GLN A 140 19.66 -15.82 -2.65
N LEU A 141 18.33 -15.75 -2.67
CA LEU A 141 17.49 -16.72 -3.37
C LEU A 141 17.77 -16.71 -4.88
N ASP A 142 17.94 -15.52 -5.48
CA ASP A 142 18.24 -15.37 -6.89
C ASP A 142 19.52 -16.10 -7.34
N SER A 143 20.55 -16.08 -6.52
CA SER A 143 21.82 -16.77 -6.83
C SER A 143 21.80 -18.25 -6.49
N ARG A 144 20.99 -18.65 -5.48
CA ARG A 144 20.90 -20.04 -5.01
C ARG A 144 19.92 -20.87 -5.82
N ASP A 145 18.75 -20.33 -6.12
CA ASP A 145 17.67 -20.97 -6.88
C ASP A 145 16.88 -19.94 -7.69
N PRO A 146 17.32 -19.63 -8.93
CA PRO A 146 16.63 -18.66 -9.78
C PRO A 146 15.18 -19.04 -10.12
N ALA A 147 14.84 -20.35 -10.14
CA ALA A 147 13.48 -20.79 -10.43
C ALA A 147 12.55 -20.51 -9.24
N ALA A 148 12.97 -20.85 -8.02
CA ALA A 148 12.23 -20.54 -6.80
C ALA A 148 12.08 -19.01 -6.62
N SER A 149 13.13 -18.25 -6.95
CA SER A 149 13.09 -16.79 -6.93
C SER A 149 12.04 -16.21 -7.89
N ALA A 150 11.95 -16.74 -9.10
CA ALA A 150 10.95 -16.33 -10.09
C ALA A 150 9.52 -16.69 -9.62
N GLU A 151 9.34 -17.87 -9.03
CA GLU A 151 8.03 -18.28 -8.48
C GLU A 151 7.60 -17.39 -7.32
N LEU A 152 8.49 -17.09 -6.37
CA LEU A 152 8.21 -16.21 -5.25
C LEU A 152 7.85 -14.80 -5.73
N GLN A 153 8.61 -14.23 -6.67
CA GLN A 153 8.29 -12.94 -7.28
C GLN A 153 6.90 -12.94 -7.90
N GLN A 154 6.53 -13.96 -8.66
CA GLN A 154 5.21 -14.05 -9.29
C GLN A 154 4.08 -14.13 -8.26
N ARG A 155 4.28 -14.81 -7.15
CA ARG A 155 3.33 -14.88 -6.03
C ARG A 155 3.15 -13.53 -5.37
N ILE A 156 4.25 -12.83 -5.08
CA ILE A 156 4.23 -11.47 -4.53
C ILE A 156 3.47 -10.53 -5.48
N GLU A 157 3.81 -10.53 -6.76
CA GLU A 157 3.14 -9.71 -7.76
C GLU A 157 1.63 -9.99 -7.82
N THR A 158 1.24 -11.26 -7.83
CA THR A 158 -0.17 -11.66 -7.87
C THR A 158 -0.92 -11.18 -6.63
N ALA A 159 -0.35 -11.35 -5.44
CA ALA A 159 -0.96 -10.91 -4.19
C ALA A 159 -1.09 -9.38 -4.11
N ILE A 160 -0.06 -8.64 -4.57
CA ILE A 160 -0.13 -7.18 -4.63
C ILE A 160 -1.21 -6.72 -5.62
N ARG A 161 -1.33 -7.33 -6.80
CA ARG A 161 -2.35 -6.94 -7.81
C ARG A 161 -3.78 -7.10 -7.33
N VAL A 162 -4.06 -8.03 -6.44
CA VAL A 162 -5.38 -8.17 -5.81
C VAL A 162 -5.76 -6.90 -5.05
N ARG A 163 -4.81 -6.30 -4.36
CA ARG A 163 -5.01 -5.12 -3.51
C ARG A 163 -4.73 -3.80 -4.24
N TYR A 164 -3.76 -3.82 -5.15
CA TYR A 164 -3.32 -2.67 -5.96
C TYR A 164 -3.28 -3.03 -7.45
N PRO A 165 -4.43 -3.01 -8.14
CA PRO A 165 -4.54 -3.47 -9.54
C PRO A 165 -3.82 -2.57 -10.56
N LEU A 166 -3.31 -1.40 -10.16
CA LEU A 166 -2.51 -0.53 -11.02
C LEU A 166 -1.06 -1.01 -11.20
N LEU A 167 -0.62 -2.01 -10.44
CA LEU A 167 0.71 -2.60 -10.61
C LEU A 167 0.85 -3.20 -12.01
N GLN A 168 1.79 -2.69 -12.79
CA GLN A 168 2.08 -3.18 -14.13
C GLN A 168 3.18 -4.23 -14.14
N ASP A 169 4.25 -4.01 -13.38
CA ASP A 169 5.44 -4.86 -13.43
C ASP A 169 6.19 -4.94 -12.10
N THR A 170 6.89 -6.06 -11.92
CA THR A 170 7.85 -6.25 -10.84
C THR A 170 9.18 -6.74 -11.43
N ALA A 171 10.30 -6.21 -10.94
CA ALA A 171 11.62 -6.70 -11.29
C ALA A 171 12.36 -7.17 -10.05
N ARG A 172 13.42 -7.96 -10.24
CA ARG A 172 14.32 -8.43 -9.19
C ARG A 172 15.69 -7.79 -9.32
N LEU A 173 16.25 -7.38 -8.19
CA LEU A 173 17.63 -6.92 -8.14
C LEU A 173 18.57 -8.07 -8.52
N GLY A 174 19.38 -7.90 -9.57
CA GLY A 174 20.28 -8.95 -10.09
C GLY A 174 19.63 -9.98 -11.02
N GLY A 175 18.31 -9.99 -11.15
CA GLY A 175 17.59 -10.85 -12.10
C GLY A 175 17.63 -10.33 -13.55
N PRO A 176 17.10 -11.11 -14.52
CA PRO A 176 16.92 -10.63 -15.87
C PRO A 176 16.01 -9.40 -15.82
N GLN A 177 16.55 -8.25 -16.22
CA GLN A 177 15.82 -6.99 -16.13
C GLN A 177 14.67 -6.98 -17.14
N SER A 178 13.49 -6.69 -16.66
CA SER A 178 12.37 -6.31 -17.51
C SER A 178 12.74 -5.03 -18.27
N SER A 179 12.27 -4.88 -19.51
CA SER A 179 12.65 -3.82 -20.45
C SER A 179 12.31 -2.39 -19.98
N HIS A 180 11.61 -2.24 -18.85
CA HIS A 180 11.23 -0.97 -18.26
C HIS A 180 12.26 -0.42 -17.25
N PHE A 181 13.19 -1.25 -16.79
CA PHE A 181 14.24 -0.85 -15.85
C PHE A 181 15.48 -0.36 -16.58
N THR A 182 15.40 0.79 -17.20
CA THR A 182 16.59 1.57 -17.50
C THR A 182 16.94 2.32 -16.24
N LEU A 183 17.95 1.84 -15.50
CA LEU A 183 18.51 2.60 -14.39
C LEU A 183 18.85 3.99 -14.93
N SER A 184 18.06 4.99 -14.55
CA SER A 184 18.40 6.39 -14.76
C SER A 184 19.60 6.70 -13.87
N ASN A 185 20.78 6.25 -14.34
CA ASN A 185 22.05 6.59 -13.75
C ASN A 185 22.43 8.03 -14.19
N THR A 186 21.52 8.96 -13.88
CA THR A 186 21.83 10.39 -13.98
C THR A 186 22.28 10.84 -12.60
N PRO A 187 23.58 11.05 -12.40
CA PRO A 187 24.03 11.65 -11.15
C PRO A 187 23.34 13.01 -11.04
N ARG A 188 22.56 13.22 -9.97
CA ARG A 188 22.07 14.55 -9.62
C ARG A 188 23.30 15.44 -9.47
N ARG A 189 23.57 16.22 -10.50
CA ARG A 189 24.58 17.26 -10.48
C ARG A 189 24.15 18.26 -9.40
N ALA A 190 24.87 18.27 -8.29
CA ALA A 190 24.75 19.29 -7.27
C ALA A 190 25.05 20.66 -7.93
N LEU A 191 24.00 21.44 -8.14
CA LEU A 191 24.10 22.84 -8.47
C LEU A 191 24.34 23.62 -7.17
N TRP A 192 25.57 23.58 -6.68
CA TRP A 192 26.11 24.61 -5.81
C TRP A 192 27.25 25.22 -6.56
N THR A 193 27.03 26.35 -7.20
CA THR A 193 28.04 27.30 -7.53
C THR A 193 27.79 28.52 -6.67
N ASP A 194 28.71 28.72 -5.71
CA ASP A 194 28.94 30.00 -5.06
C ASP A 194 29.25 31.07 -6.11
N ASP A 195 28.62 32.22 -5.97
CA ASP A 195 29.17 33.57 -6.15
C ASP A 195 28.34 34.57 -5.32
#